data_357c405d69a92dc29f46c680e334e9a8
#
_entry.id   357c405d69a92dc29f46c680e334e9a8
#
_cell.length_a   1.000
_cell.length_b   1.000
_cell.length_c   1.000
_cell.angle_alpha   90.00
_cell.angle_beta   90.00
_cell.angle_gamma   90.00
#
_symmetry.space_group_name_H-M   'P 1'
#
loop_
_entity.id
_entity.type
_entity.pdbx_description
1 polymer ?
#
loop_
_entity_poly.entity_id
_entity_poly.type
_entity_poly.pdbx_seq_one_letter_code
_entity_poly.pdbx_strand_id
1 'polypeptide(L)'
;MRRKDREVQSLDEIFDILNRCDTVRVAFRGEKYPYVVPVSFGAELVNGQVIVYFHCAREGMKLEMLKKDPRICLEGDIFIRTETTDHGITTRYESVIGFGECRIVEDEQEIKHGLKLLTEHYGYMDYSLDRCRALEYLYVVKAVLSEITGKRNLPVIKE
;
A
#
# COMPACT_ATOMS: atom_id res chain seq x y z
N MET A 1 17.91 -7.53 0.59
CA MET A 1 18.10 -6.18 1.19
C MET A 1 19.54 -5.95 1.61
N ARG A 2 20.12 -4.72 1.47
CA ARG A 2 21.51 -4.41 1.87
C ARG A 2 21.71 -4.35 3.40
N ARG A 3 20.79 -3.72 4.13
CA ARG A 3 20.80 -3.59 5.59
C ARG A 3 19.97 -4.70 6.23
N LYS A 4 20.57 -5.89 6.34
CA LYS A 4 19.94 -7.07 6.93
C LYS A 4 19.57 -6.90 8.41
N ASP A 5 20.33 -6.06 9.14
CA ASP A 5 20.05 -5.68 10.52
C ASP A 5 18.72 -4.92 10.73
N ARG A 6 18.13 -4.42 9.64
CA ARG A 6 16.85 -3.70 9.63
C ARG A 6 15.73 -4.43 8.89
N GLU A 7 16.03 -5.60 8.36
CA GLU A 7 15.07 -6.38 7.59
C GLU A 7 14.03 -7.03 8.49
N VAL A 8 12.76 -6.88 8.13
CA VAL A 8 11.64 -7.58 8.75
C VAL A 8 11.47 -8.91 8.01
N GLN A 9 11.55 -10.03 8.73
CA GLN A 9 11.55 -11.37 8.13
C GLN A 9 10.15 -11.96 8.00
N SER A 10 9.27 -11.66 8.96
CA SER A 10 7.91 -12.21 9.01
C SER A 10 6.99 -11.48 8.04
N LEU A 11 6.28 -12.22 7.20
CA LEU A 11 5.25 -11.66 6.32
C LEU A 11 4.12 -11.00 7.11
N ASP A 12 3.73 -11.59 8.24
CA ASP A 12 2.70 -11.02 9.12
C ASP A 12 3.13 -9.68 9.71
N GLU A 13 4.41 -9.56 10.14
CA GLU A 13 4.95 -8.27 10.60
C GLU A 13 5.03 -7.23 9.46
N ILE A 14 5.39 -7.64 8.24
CA ILE A 14 5.42 -6.76 7.06
C ILE A 14 4.00 -6.27 6.74
N PHE A 15 3.03 -7.17 6.81
CA PHE A 15 1.62 -6.84 6.59
C PHE A 15 1.07 -5.92 7.68
N ASP A 16 1.47 -6.11 8.95
CA ASP A 16 1.13 -5.19 10.05
C ASP A 16 1.69 -3.78 9.80
N ILE A 17 2.95 -3.66 9.35
CA ILE A 17 3.52 -2.36 8.97
C ILE A 17 2.70 -1.71 7.87
N LEU A 18 2.35 -2.46 6.81
CA LEU A 18 1.51 -1.95 5.73
C LEU A 18 0.17 -1.41 6.25
N ASN A 19 -0.51 -2.18 7.09
CA ASN A 19 -1.81 -1.79 7.65
C ASN A 19 -1.77 -0.59 8.60
N ARG A 20 -0.60 -0.20 9.10
CA ARG A 20 -0.41 1.00 9.91
C ARG A 20 0.02 2.22 9.09
N CYS A 21 0.29 2.07 7.80
CA CYS A 21 0.55 3.20 6.91
C CYS A 21 -0.74 3.96 6.63
N ASP A 22 -0.73 5.28 6.72
CA ASP A 22 -1.89 6.12 6.37
C ASP A 22 -2.10 6.20 4.85
N THR A 23 -1.06 6.00 4.09
CA THR A 23 -1.06 6.17 2.63
C THR A 23 0.00 5.27 2.01
N VAL A 24 -0.30 4.69 0.87
CA VAL A 24 0.72 4.04 0.05
C VAL A 24 0.97 4.83 -1.23
N ARG A 25 2.19 4.75 -1.72
CA ARG A 25 2.60 5.35 -2.99
C ARG A 25 2.73 4.26 -4.03
N VAL A 26 1.97 4.36 -5.09
CA VAL A 26 2.00 3.40 -6.20
C VAL A 26 2.74 4.01 -7.36
N ALA A 27 3.83 3.35 -7.78
CA ALA A 27 4.65 3.73 -8.91
C ALA A 27 4.26 2.90 -10.13
N PHE A 28 3.91 3.57 -11.21
CA PHE A 28 3.60 3.02 -12.53
C PHE A 28 4.75 3.26 -13.50
N ARG A 29 4.89 2.36 -14.47
CA ARG A 29 5.86 2.54 -15.54
C ARG A 29 5.35 3.54 -16.56
N GLY A 30 5.92 4.74 -16.56
CA GLY A 30 5.70 5.74 -17.59
C GLY A 30 6.68 5.63 -18.73
N GLU A 31 6.35 6.19 -19.89
CA GLU A 31 7.22 6.19 -21.08
C GLU A 31 8.50 7.02 -20.88
N LYS A 32 8.34 8.21 -20.33
CA LYS A 32 9.44 9.16 -20.13
C LYS A 32 9.96 9.16 -18.70
N TYR A 33 9.05 9.12 -17.74
CA TYR A 33 9.36 9.12 -16.30
C TYR A 33 8.51 8.10 -15.57
N PRO A 34 9.01 7.49 -14.46
CA PRO A 34 8.15 6.78 -13.52
C PRO A 34 7.06 7.74 -12.99
N TYR A 35 5.85 7.24 -12.87
CA TYR A 35 4.73 8.03 -12.33
C TYR A 35 4.34 7.48 -10.97
N VAL A 36 4.43 8.30 -9.93
CA VAL A 36 4.15 7.91 -8.54
C VAL A 36 2.96 8.72 -8.02
N VAL A 37 2.00 8.03 -7.43
CA VAL A 37 0.83 8.68 -6.81
C VAL A 37 0.58 8.13 -5.40
N PRO A 38 0.30 9.00 -4.42
CA PRO A 38 -0.24 8.58 -3.14
C PRO A 38 -1.70 8.16 -3.31
N VAL A 39 -2.11 7.09 -2.66
CA VAL A 39 -3.48 6.60 -2.66
C VAL A 39 -3.91 6.13 -1.28
N SER A 40 -5.17 6.37 -0.93
CA SER A 40 -5.84 5.67 0.15
C SER A 40 -6.08 4.22 -0.26
N PHE A 41 -5.99 3.29 0.67
CA PHE A 41 -6.01 1.87 0.36
C PHE A 41 -6.67 1.04 1.46
N GLY A 42 -7.00 -0.19 1.13
CA GLY A 42 -7.25 -1.28 2.07
C GLY A 42 -6.43 -2.48 1.65
N ALA A 43 -6.05 -3.33 2.58
CA ALA A 43 -5.22 -4.50 2.28
C ALA A 43 -5.72 -5.74 3.00
N GLU A 44 -5.39 -6.90 2.45
CA GLU A 44 -5.63 -8.20 3.04
C GLU A 44 -4.45 -9.14 2.78
N LEU A 45 -4.27 -10.11 3.68
CA LEU A 45 -3.30 -11.19 3.53
C LEU A 45 -4.06 -12.50 3.34
N VAL A 46 -4.04 -13.04 2.13
CA VAL A 46 -4.78 -14.26 1.77
C VAL A 46 -3.81 -15.31 1.25
N ASN A 47 -3.76 -16.46 1.91
CA ASN A 47 -2.90 -17.59 1.53
C ASN A 47 -1.41 -17.21 1.33
N GLY A 48 -0.90 -16.32 2.18
CA GLY A 48 0.50 -15.85 2.10
C GLY A 48 0.76 -14.79 1.02
N GLN A 49 -0.28 -14.24 0.41
CA GLN A 49 -0.18 -13.20 -0.60
C GLN A 49 -0.82 -11.90 -0.11
N VAL A 50 -0.09 -10.81 -0.20
CA VAL A 50 -0.60 -9.48 0.13
C VAL A 50 -1.33 -8.90 -1.08
N ILE A 51 -2.57 -8.50 -0.84
CA ILE A 51 -3.46 -7.88 -1.82
C ILE A 51 -3.82 -6.49 -1.32
N VAL A 52 -3.72 -5.49 -2.20
CA VAL A 52 -4.03 -4.09 -1.89
C VAL A 52 -5.11 -3.59 -2.83
N TYR A 53 -6.12 -2.94 -2.27
CA TYR A 53 -7.19 -2.31 -3.03
C TYR A 53 -7.11 -0.79 -2.86
N PHE A 54 -7.28 -0.08 -3.96
CA PHE A 54 -7.45 1.36 -3.98
C PHE A 54 -8.45 1.77 -5.05
N HIS A 55 -8.96 2.99 -5.00
CA HIS A 55 -9.86 3.49 -6.03
C HIS A 55 -9.23 4.65 -6.81
N CYS A 56 -9.75 4.89 -8.00
CA CYS A 56 -9.37 6.02 -8.82
C CYS A 56 -10.54 6.48 -9.72
N ALA A 57 -10.46 7.68 -10.26
CA ALA A 57 -11.39 8.14 -11.29
C ALA A 57 -11.33 7.23 -12.52
N ARG A 58 -12.40 7.23 -13.32
CA ARG A 58 -12.52 6.43 -14.55
C ARG A 58 -11.65 6.92 -15.72
N GLU A 59 -10.91 8.01 -15.53
CA GLU A 59 -9.98 8.58 -16.49
C GLU A 59 -8.73 9.12 -15.80
N GLY A 60 -7.67 9.34 -16.58
CA GLY A 60 -6.42 9.94 -16.11
C GLY A 60 -5.20 9.03 -16.31
N MET A 61 -4.04 9.64 -16.14
CA MET A 61 -2.72 9.08 -16.45
C MET A 61 -2.46 7.72 -15.78
N LYS A 62 -2.92 7.56 -14.55
CA LYS A 62 -2.80 6.31 -13.79
C LYS A 62 -3.44 5.12 -14.54
N LEU A 63 -4.67 5.31 -15.05
CA LEU A 63 -5.38 4.28 -15.80
C LEU A 63 -4.76 4.00 -17.16
N GLU A 64 -4.26 5.02 -17.83
CA GLU A 64 -3.58 4.88 -19.12
C GLU A 64 -2.31 4.04 -18.97
N MET A 65 -1.55 4.29 -17.90
CA MET A 65 -0.34 3.51 -17.59
C MET A 65 -0.68 2.07 -17.20
N LEU A 66 -1.67 1.88 -16.33
CA LEU A 66 -2.12 0.56 -15.92
C LEU A 66 -2.57 -0.31 -17.10
N LYS A 67 -3.29 0.28 -18.08
CA LYS A 67 -3.72 -0.44 -19.28
C LYS A 67 -2.56 -0.85 -20.17
N LYS A 68 -1.46 -0.10 -20.16
CA LYS A 68 -0.25 -0.39 -20.95
C LYS A 68 0.66 -1.41 -20.27
N ASP A 69 0.82 -1.30 -18.96
CA ASP A 69 1.70 -2.18 -18.17
C ASP A 69 1.10 -2.33 -16.75
N PRO A 70 0.65 -3.54 -16.37
CA PRO A 70 0.03 -3.77 -15.07
C PRO A 70 1.04 -3.79 -13.91
N ARG A 71 2.34 -3.85 -14.20
CA ARG A 71 3.38 -3.96 -13.18
C ARG A 71 3.54 -2.67 -12.39
N ILE A 72 3.58 -2.81 -11.08
CA ILE A 72 3.71 -1.69 -10.15
C ILE A 72 4.80 -1.94 -9.11
N CYS A 73 5.30 -0.85 -8.54
CA CYS A 73 5.97 -0.86 -7.25
C CYS A 73 5.08 -0.09 -6.27
N LEU A 74 4.82 -0.69 -5.11
CA LEU A 74 4.08 -0.07 -4.03
C LEU A 74 5.04 0.18 -2.86
N GLU A 75 4.94 1.36 -2.27
CA GLU A 75 5.72 1.74 -1.09
C GLU A 75 4.77 2.33 -0.04
N GLY A 76 5.03 2.02 1.23
CA GLY A 76 4.41 2.65 2.40
C GLY A 76 5.43 2.83 3.50
N ASP A 77 5.33 3.95 4.24
CA ASP A 77 6.24 4.23 5.34
C ASP A 77 5.56 4.84 6.55
N ILE A 78 6.17 4.65 7.70
CA ILE A 78 5.80 5.23 8.98
C ILE A 78 7.02 5.95 9.52
N PHE A 79 7.01 7.28 9.49
CA PHE A 79 7.98 8.10 10.19
C PHE A 79 7.66 8.10 11.69
N ILE A 80 8.61 7.71 12.53
CA ILE A 80 8.43 7.69 13.98
C ILE A 80 9.01 8.97 14.59
N ARG A 81 10.32 9.16 14.44
CA ARG A 81 11.03 10.35 14.89
C ARG A 81 12.48 10.38 14.40
N THR A 82 13.10 11.53 14.53
CA THR A 82 14.56 11.69 14.42
C THR A 82 15.13 11.87 15.83
N GLU A 83 16.27 11.24 16.10
CA GLU A 83 16.95 11.35 17.40
C GLU A 83 18.47 11.32 17.26
N THR A 84 19.16 11.87 18.26
CA THR A 84 20.61 11.80 18.37
C THR A 84 21.04 10.46 18.99
N THR A 85 22.16 9.95 18.52
CA THR A 85 22.85 8.75 19.05
C THR A 85 24.31 9.07 19.24
N ASP A 86 25.07 8.16 19.84
CA ASP A 86 26.52 8.31 20.01
C ASP A 86 27.28 8.44 18.67
N HIS A 87 26.63 8.07 17.55
CA HIS A 87 27.20 8.10 16.20
C HIS A 87 26.57 9.17 15.29
N GLY A 88 25.82 10.13 15.85
CA GLY A 88 25.18 11.20 15.11
C GLY A 88 23.64 11.13 15.14
N ILE A 89 23.01 11.60 14.07
CA ILE A 89 21.53 11.64 13.98
C ILE A 89 21.02 10.43 13.23
N THR A 90 19.97 9.81 13.76
CA THR A 90 19.26 8.71 13.10
C THR A 90 17.76 8.97 13.00
N THR A 91 17.13 8.43 11.97
CA THR A 91 15.68 8.41 11.83
C THR A 91 15.13 7.05 12.23
N ARG A 92 14.09 7.05 13.05
CA ARG A 92 13.31 5.88 13.43
C ARG A 92 12.10 5.79 12.52
N TYR A 93 11.92 4.62 11.92
CA TYR A 93 10.89 4.39 10.90
C TYR A 93 10.58 2.92 10.72
N GLU A 94 9.48 2.66 10.07
CA GLU A 94 9.12 1.39 9.45
C GLU A 94 8.74 1.66 8.00
N SER A 95 8.97 0.72 7.10
CA SER A 95 8.59 0.86 5.69
C SER A 95 8.41 -0.50 5.02
N VAL A 96 7.58 -0.52 3.99
CA VAL A 96 7.37 -1.67 3.12
C VAL A 96 7.57 -1.27 1.67
N ILE A 97 8.11 -2.20 0.87
CA ILE A 97 8.17 -2.09 -0.59
C ILE A 97 7.68 -3.39 -1.17
N GLY A 98 6.68 -3.31 -2.04
CA GLY A 98 6.12 -4.46 -2.73
C GLY A 98 6.19 -4.28 -4.25
N PHE A 99 6.37 -5.38 -4.96
CA PHE A 99 6.29 -5.46 -6.41
C PHE A 99 5.17 -6.41 -6.80
N GLY A 100 4.43 -6.08 -7.82
CA GLY A 100 3.33 -6.90 -8.28
C GLY A 100 2.64 -6.34 -9.50
N GLU A 101 1.43 -6.82 -9.73
CA GLU A 101 0.59 -6.37 -10.83
C GLU A 101 -0.75 -5.89 -10.31
N CYS A 102 -1.30 -4.86 -10.96
CA CYS A 102 -2.62 -4.40 -10.64
C CYS A 102 -3.57 -4.47 -11.84
N ARG A 103 -4.86 -4.62 -11.53
CA ARG A 103 -5.94 -4.65 -12.50
C ARG A 103 -7.15 -3.87 -12.01
N ILE A 104 -7.95 -3.41 -12.94
CA ILE A 104 -9.29 -2.90 -12.63
C ILE A 104 -10.17 -4.09 -12.22
N VAL A 105 -10.94 -3.92 -11.15
CA VAL A 105 -11.90 -4.91 -10.68
C VAL A 105 -13.22 -4.70 -11.41
N GLU A 106 -13.76 -5.77 -12.00
CA GLU A 106 -15.03 -5.75 -12.75
C GLU A 106 -16.15 -6.42 -11.96
N ASP A 107 -15.83 -7.41 -11.12
CA ASP A 107 -16.81 -8.13 -10.31
C ASP A 107 -17.37 -7.25 -9.19
N GLU A 108 -18.70 -7.15 -9.12
CA GLU A 108 -19.39 -6.27 -8.16
C GLU A 108 -19.13 -6.66 -6.71
N GLN A 109 -19.01 -7.95 -6.40
CA GLN A 109 -18.74 -8.41 -5.04
C GLN A 109 -17.31 -8.10 -4.64
N GLU A 110 -16.34 -8.27 -5.56
CA GLU A 110 -14.94 -7.89 -5.32
C GLU A 110 -14.77 -6.37 -5.19
N ILE A 111 -15.53 -5.56 -5.97
CA ILE A 111 -15.58 -4.10 -5.81
C ILE A 111 -16.04 -3.74 -4.40
N LYS A 112 -17.15 -4.30 -3.92
CA LYS A 112 -17.67 -4.06 -2.58
C LYS A 112 -16.69 -4.51 -1.50
N HIS A 113 -16.04 -5.66 -1.69
CA HIS A 113 -15.01 -6.17 -0.78
C HIS A 113 -13.82 -5.22 -0.67
N GLY A 114 -13.23 -4.80 -1.79
CA GLY A 114 -12.10 -3.88 -1.80
C GLY A 114 -12.41 -2.52 -1.18
N LEU A 115 -13.61 -1.97 -1.42
CA LEU A 115 -14.06 -0.72 -0.81
C LEU A 115 -14.35 -0.88 0.70
N LYS A 116 -14.84 -2.03 1.13
CA LYS A 116 -15.00 -2.35 2.54
C LYS A 116 -13.65 -2.34 3.25
N LEU A 117 -12.66 -3.07 2.72
CA LEU A 117 -11.30 -3.06 3.27
C LEU A 117 -10.72 -1.63 3.37
N LEU A 118 -10.96 -0.82 2.34
CA LEU A 118 -10.52 0.57 2.32
C LEU A 118 -11.19 1.40 3.42
N THR A 119 -12.50 1.30 3.58
CA THR A 119 -13.23 2.05 4.63
C THR A 119 -12.84 1.59 6.02
N GLU A 120 -12.67 0.29 6.25
CA GLU A 120 -12.22 -0.30 7.51
C GLU A 120 -10.81 0.14 7.88
N HIS A 121 -9.90 0.25 6.92
CA HIS A 121 -8.54 0.74 7.13
C HIS A 121 -8.52 2.15 7.77
N TYR A 122 -9.47 3.00 7.41
CA TYR A 122 -9.62 4.36 7.98
C TYR A 122 -10.61 4.44 9.15
N GLY A 123 -11.00 3.30 9.73
CA GLY A 123 -11.83 3.25 10.94
C GLY A 123 -13.34 3.33 10.70
N TYR A 124 -13.80 3.26 9.45
CA TYR A 124 -15.23 3.27 9.10
C TYR A 124 -15.78 1.85 8.97
N MET A 125 -15.85 1.12 10.10
CA MET A 125 -16.21 -0.31 10.13
C MET A 125 -17.64 -0.61 9.67
N ASP A 126 -18.59 0.30 9.94
CA ASP A 126 -20.01 0.11 9.65
C ASP A 126 -20.50 0.95 8.46
N TYR A 127 -19.58 1.37 7.58
CA TYR A 127 -19.96 2.20 6.44
C TYR A 127 -20.75 1.39 5.39
N SER A 128 -21.99 1.80 5.12
CA SER A 128 -22.81 1.15 4.08
C SER A 128 -22.45 1.66 2.69
N LEU A 129 -21.88 0.80 1.88
CA LEU A 129 -21.53 1.08 0.48
C LEU A 129 -22.75 1.31 -0.42
N ASP A 130 -23.95 0.83 -0.04
CA ASP A 130 -25.19 1.02 -0.81
C ASP A 130 -25.58 2.49 -0.97
N ARG A 131 -25.05 3.36 -0.10
CA ARG A 131 -25.24 4.81 -0.15
C ARG A 131 -24.13 5.56 -0.91
N CYS A 132 -23.13 4.84 -1.40
CA CYS A 132 -21.97 5.43 -2.04
C CYS A 132 -22.23 5.75 -3.51
N ARG A 133 -22.72 6.96 -3.80
CA ARG A 133 -22.91 7.43 -5.20
C ARG A 133 -21.61 7.52 -6.00
N ALA A 134 -20.45 7.54 -5.33
CA ALA A 134 -19.15 7.61 -5.98
C ALA A 134 -18.83 6.36 -6.82
N LEU A 135 -19.49 5.22 -6.56
CA LEU A 135 -19.32 3.97 -7.31
C LEU A 135 -19.60 4.13 -8.81
N GLU A 136 -20.45 5.05 -9.19
CA GLU A 136 -20.75 5.33 -10.61
C GLU A 136 -19.57 6.00 -11.34
N TYR A 137 -18.65 6.64 -10.60
CA TYR A 137 -17.60 7.52 -11.15
C TYR A 137 -16.17 7.03 -10.87
N LEU A 138 -16.01 5.90 -10.20
CA LEU A 138 -14.69 5.37 -9.87
C LEU A 138 -14.48 3.95 -10.40
N TYR A 139 -13.21 3.58 -10.51
CA TYR A 139 -12.77 2.19 -10.59
C TYR A 139 -12.11 1.78 -9.28
N VAL A 140 -12.35 0.55 -8.89
CA VAL A 140 -11.55 -0.15 -7.87
C VAL A 140 -10.43 -0.88 -8.58
N VAL A 141 -9.22 -0.73 -8.08
CA VAL A 141 -8.02 -1.38 -8.58
C VAL A 141 -7.53 -2.35 -7.52
N LYS A 142 -7.26 -3.57 -7.93
CA LYS A 142 -6.63 -4.62 -7.11
C LYS A 142 -5.17 -4.75 -7.51
N ALA A 143 -4.29 -4.63 -6.56
CA ALA A 143 -2.87 -4.93 -6.71
C ALA A 143 -2.53 -6.22 -5.97
N VAL A 144 -1.93 -7.18 -6.66
CA VAL A 144 -1.47 -8.45 -6.10
C VAL A 144 0.05 -8.39 -6.03
N LEU A 145 0.60 -8.40 -4.83
CA LEU A 145 2.04 -8.28 -4.64
C LEU A 145 2.71 -9.65 -4.69
N SER A 146 3.54 -9.88 -5.70
CA SER A 146 4.33 -11.10 -5.83
C SER A 146 5.55 -11.13 -4.92
N GLU A 147 6.07 -9.94 -4.58
CA GLU A 147 7.19 -9.75 -3.68
C GLU A 147 6.88 -8.59 -2.74
N ILE A 148 7.20 -8.74 -1.46
CA ILE A 148 7.11 -7.67 -0.47
C ILE A 148 8.27 -7.76 0.52
N THR A 149 8.83 -6.63 0.89
CA THR A 149 9.91 -6.53 1.88
C THR A 149 9.57 -5.46 2.90
N GLY A 150 9.91 -5.73 4.16
CA GLY A 150 9.77 -4.79 5.27
C GLY A 150 11.14 -4.35 5.80
N LYS A 151 11.19 -3.11 6.25
CA LYS A 151 12.38 -2.54 6.87
C LYS A 151 12.00 -1.67 8.05
N ARG A 152 12.73 -1.79 9.15
CA ARG A 152 12.50 -0.97 10.35
C ARG A 152 13.80 -0.54 11.02
N ASN A 153 13.73 0.60 11.66
CA ASN A 153 14.75 1.12 12.57
C ASN A 153 14.04 1.67 13.82
N LEU A 154 13.73 0.77 14.76
CA LEU A 154 12.98 1.13 15.95
C LEU A 154 13.89 1.74 17.04
N PRO A 155 13.31 2.55 17.96
CA PRO A 155 14.01 2.99 19.15
C PRO A 155 14.50 1.79 19.97
N VAL A 156 15.70 1.91 20.54
CA VAL A 156 16.14 0.93 21.55
C VAL A 156 15.36 1.22 22.82
N ILE A 157 14.54 0.26 23.25
CA ILE A 157 13.90 0.29 24.56
C ILE A 157 15.02 0.07 25.58
N LYS A 158 15.42 1.13 26.30
CA LYS A 158 16.26 0.97 27.49
C LYS A 158 15.32 0.47 28.59
N GLU A 159 15.52 -0.77 29.02
CA GLU A 159 14.95 -1.28 30.26
C GLU A 159 15.41 -0.47 31.47
#